data_7258f33bbe95f44ffeddfc95ffba670a
#
_entry.id   7258f33bbe95f44ffeddfc95ffba670a
#
_cell.length_a   1.000
_cell.length_b   1.000
_cell.length_c   1.000
_cell.angle_alpha   90.00
_cell.angle_beta   90.00
_cell.angle_gamma   90.00
#
_symmetry.space_group_name_H-M   'P 1'
#
loop_
_entity.id
_entity.type
_entity.pdbx_description
1 polymer ?
#
loop_
_entity_poly.entity_id
_entity_poly.type
_entity_poly.pdbx_seq_one_letter_code
_entity_poly.pdbx_strand_id
1 'polypeptide(L)'
;MFRFRRPTADDAEMLLRWRTDPSITRFMFTDLENPDVERQRAWLAAMDARQDFRHFIIEHEGRPIGYLSYYDIDRLHLRCSSGSYIVEEKDRRKLAGFLHCFIMDYCFYGLGMNKLFNYFMEGNDGVIRIQRAVKAREVGVLRQHVHKYGRFHDVLVFETLRSDWEGHPHIFSRETTLAAFAE
;
A
#
# COMPACT_ATOMS: atom_id res chain seq x y z
N MET A 1 -16.02 7.52 -9.13
CA MET A 1 -14.97 6.72 -9.80
C MET A 1 -13.69 6.80 -8.97
N PHE A 2 -12.97 5.70 -8.79
CA PHE A 2 -11.66 5.67 -8.12
C PHE A 2 -10.56 5.89 -9.15
N ARG A 3 -9.49 6.57 -8.72
CA ARG A 3 -8.34 6.90 -9.57
C ARG A 3 -7.05 6.78 -8.74
N PHE A 4 -5.97 6.34 -9.39
CA PHE A 4 -4.64 6.25 -8.80
C PHE A 4 -3.69 7.10 -9.65
N ARG A 5 -3.26 8.23 -9.11
CA ARG A 5 -2.33 9.12 -9.80
C ARG A 5 -0.99 9.23 -9.09
N ARG A 6 0.05 9.59 -9.80
CA ARG A 6 1.33 9.89 -9.17
C ARG A 6 1.21 11.10 -8.23
N PRO A 7 1.86 11.08 -7.06
CA PRO A 7 2.02 12.29 -6.24
C PRO A 7 2.87 13.33 -6.96
N THR A 8 2.61 14.58 -6.66
CA THR A 8 3.42 15.72 -7.09
C THR A 8 3.98 16.47 -5.88
N ALA A 9 4.86 17.44 -6.08
CA ALA A 9 5.38 18.28 -5.01
C ALA A 9 4.27 19.03 -4.24
N ASP A 10 3.14 19.31 -4.89
CA ASP A 10 1.99 19.98 -4.28
C ASP A 10 1.25 19.09 -3.27
N ASP A 11 1.41 17.78 -3.35
CA ASP A 11 0.82 16.83 -2.40
C ASP A 11 1.60 16.76 -1.06
N ALA A 12 2.76 17.39 -0.98
CA ALA A 12 3.68 17.23 0.15
C ALA A 12 3.03 17.56 1.51
N GLU A 13 2.33 18.68 1.60
CA GLU A 13 1.67 19.11 2.84
C GLU A 13 0.53 18.16 3.24
N MET A 14 -0.27 17.72 2.28
CA MET A 14 -1.34 16.74 2.50
C MET A 14 -0.78 15.40 2.98
N LEU A 15 0.24 14.87 2.31
CA LEU A 15 0.89 13.61 2.70
C LEU A 15 1.53 13.71 4.09
N LEU A 16 2.15 14.85 4.39
CA LEU A 16 2.74 15.08 5.70
C LEU A 16 1.68 15.03 6.81
N ARG A 17 0.54 15.71 6.63
CA ARG A 17 -0.59 15.62 7.57
C ARG A 17 -1.03 14.18 7.79
N TRP A 18 -1.18 13.39 6.73
CA TRP A 18 -1.57 11.99 6.85
C TRP A 18 -0.53 11.15 7.59
N ARG A 19 0.76 11.42 7.32
CA ARG A 19 1.88 10.69 7.96
C ARG A 19 2.16 11.13 9.40
N THR A 20 1.53 12.17 9.88
CA THR A 20 1.59 12.63 11.28
C THR A 20 0.29 12.36 12.05
N ASP A 21 -0.74 11.81 11.41
CA ASP A 21 -2.00 11.44 12.07
C ASP A 21 -1.87 10.05 12.75
N PRO A 22 -1.97 9.96 14.09
CA PRO A 22 -1.86 8.69 14.80
C PRO A 22 -2.92 7.66 14.38
N SER A 23 -4.10 8.10 13.93
CA SER A 23 -5.15 7.18 13.46
C SER A 23 -4.74 6.43 12.20
N ILE A 24 -3.84 7.01 11.39
CA ILE A 24 -3.29 6.43 10.16
C ILE A 24 -2.01 5.66 10.46
N THR A 25 -1.11 6.24 11.29
CA THR A 25 0.25 5.72 11.46
C THR A 25 0.36 4.62 12.51
N ARG A 26 -0.69 4.37 13.30
CA ARG A 26 -0.63 3.44 14.45
C ARG A 26 -0.06 2.04 14.13
N PHE A 27 -0.26 1.54 12.91
CA PHE A 27 0.24 0.25 12.47
C PHE A 27 1.37 0.35 11.42
N MET A 28 1.85 1.55 11.13
CA MET A 28 3.05 1.73 10.32
C MET A 28 4.29 1.45 11.16
N PHE A 29 5.33 0.94 10.54
CA PHE A 29 6.57 0.58 11.25
C PHE A 29 7.34 1.80 11.74
N THR A 30 7.18 2.94 11.09
CA THR A 30 7.88 4.18 11.40
C THR A 30 6.92 5.34 11.59
N ASP A 31 7.25 6.22 12.52
CA ASP A 31 6.67 7.55 12.63
C ASP A 31 7.64 8.57 12.01
N LEU A 32 7.11 9.75 11.64
CA LEU A 32 7.92 10.85 11.17
C LEU A 32 8.41 11.66 12.37
N GLU A 33 9.72 11.70 12.55
CA GLU A 33 10.37 12.62 13.49
C GLU A 33 10.56 13.97 12.80
N ASN A 34 10.20 15.07 13.51
CA ASN A 34 10.33 16.44 13.03
C ASN A 34 9.75 16.64 11.61
N PRO A 35 8.40 16.59 11.47
CA PRO A 35 7.73 16.74 10.19
C PRO A 35 8.06 18.12 9.56
N ASP A 36 8.44 18.11 8.29
CA ASP A 36 8.86 19.30 7.54
C ASP A 36 8.40 19.17 6.08
N VAL A 37 7.74 20.20 5.55
CA VAL A 37 7.12 20.16 4.22
C VAL A 37 8.18 20.15 3.11
N GLU A 38 9.27 20.91 3.27
CA GLU A 38 10.33 20.96 2.25
C GLU A 38 11.07 19.61 2.18
N ARG A 39 11.30 18.99 3.34
CA ARG A 39 11.83 17.61 3.39
C ARG A 39 10.89 16.63 2.72
N GLN A 40 9.56 16.78 2.91
CA GLN A 40 8.56 15.93 2.24
C GLN A 40 8.57 16.15 0.72
N ARG A 41 8.72 17.39 0.22
CA ARG A 41 8.88 17.67 -1.22
C ARG A 41 10.13 17.02 -1.79
N ALA A 42 11.25 17.17 -1.10
CA ALA A 42 12.51 16.55 -1.51
C ALA A 42 12.40 15.00 -1.53
N TRP A 43 11.70 14.42 -0.57
CA TRP A 43 11.43 12.99 -0.54
C TRP A 43 10.60 12.54 -1.73
N LEU A 44 9.53 13.26 -2.09
CA LEU A 44 8.70 12.95 -3.28
C LEU A 44 9.55 12.92 -4.54
N ALA A 45 10.36 13.96 -4.77
CA ALA A 45 11.26 14.01 -5.93
C ALA A 45 12.28 12.86 -5.94
N ALA A 46 12.84 12.51 -4.78
CA ALA A 46 13.77 11.40 -4.67
C ALA A 46 13.11 10.04 -4.94
N MET A 47 11.84 9.85 -4.52
CA MET A 47 11.12 8.60 -4.76
C MET A 47 10.76 8.40 -6.23
N ASP A 48 10.45 9.46 -6.96
CA ASP A 48 10.18 9.39 -8.41
C ASP A 48 11.40 8.92 -9.23
N ALA A 49 12.60 9.21 -8.78
CA ALA A 49 13.84 8.79 -9.43
C ALA A 49 14.16 7.29 -9.20
N ARG A 50 13.52 6.63 -8.22
CA ARG A 50 13.82 5.25 -7.86
C ARG A 50 13.20 4.25 -8.83
N GLN A 51 13.95 3.18 -9.12
CA GLN A 51 13.46 2.05 -9.92
C GLN A 51 12.78 0.95 -9.08
N ASP A 52 13.09 0.91 -7.79
CA ASP A 52 12.60 -0.08 -6.82
C ASP A 52 11.40 0.42 -5.99
N PHE A 53 10.82 1.56 -6.40
CA PHE A 53 9.69 2.19 -5.71
C PHE A 53 8.67 2.75 -6.70
N ARG A 54 7.37 2.63 -6.35
CA ARG A 54 6.24 3.29 -7.05
C ARG A 54 5.21 3.69 -6.03
N HIS A 55 4.57 4.84 -6.22
CA HIS A 55 3.55 5.31 -5.30
C HIS A 55 2.42 6.08 -5.99
N PHE A 56 1.28 6.15 -5.32
CA PHE A 56 0.06 6.77 -5.83
C PHE A 56 -0.71 7.47 -4.74
N ILE A 57 -1.31 8.61 -5.10
CA ILE A 57 -2.46 9.17 -4.39
C ILE A 57 -3.70 8.41 -4.86
N ILE A 58 -4.51 7.96 -3.94
CA ILE A 58 -5.81 7.35 -4.21
C ILE A 58 -6.84 8.46 -4.16
N GLU A 59 -7.61 8.58 -5.23
CA GLU A 59 -8.69 9.57 -5.34
C GLU A 59 -10.06 8.91 -5.49
N HIS A 60 -11.07 9.54 -4.94
CA HIS A 60 -12.48 9.22 -5.17
C HIS A 60 -13.22 10.50 -5.56
N GLU A 61 -13.78 10.51 -6.77
CA GLU A 61 -14.49 11.68 -7.31
C GLU A 61 -13.64 12.96 -7.26
N GLY A 62 -12.37 12.87 -7.62
CA GLY A 62 -11.41 13.99 -7.63
C GLY A 62 -10.88 14.40 -6.25
N ARG A 63 -11.31 13.76 -5.16
CA ARG A 63 -10.85 14.05 -3.80
C ARG A 63 -9.78 13.03 -3.40
N PRO A 64 -8.57 13.44 -2.97
CA PRO A 64 -7.59 12.55 -2.39
C PRO A 64 -8.12 11.90 -1.11
N ILE A 65 -8.03 10.58 -1.01
CA ILE A 65 -8.59 9.80 0.11
C ILE A 65 -7.59 8.81 0.73
N GLY A 66 -6.43 8.65 0.12
CA GLY A 66 -5.43 7.70 0.62
C GLY A 66 -4.18 7.64 -0.23
N TYR A 67 -3.34 6.69 0.12
CA TYR A 67 -2.04 6.49 -0.49
C TYR A 67 -1.75 5.00 -0.65
N LEU A 68 -1.06 4.66 -1.74
CA LEU A 68 -0.57 3.33 -2.04
C LEU A 68 0.89 3.42 -2.47
N SER A 69 1.71 2.49 -2.03
CA SER A 69 3.07 2.32 -2.55
C SER A 69 3.39 0.86 -2.80
N TYR A 70 4.28 0.65 -3.79
CA TYR A 70 5.03 -0.59 -3.97
C TYR A 70 6.49 -0.27 -3.69
N TYR A 71 7.14 -1.11 -2.93
CA TYR A 71 8.53 -0.93 -2.51
C TYR A 71 9.28 -2.26 -2.56
N ASP A 72 10.60 -2.20 -2.47
CA ASP A 72 11.46 -3.36 -2.66
C ASP A 72 11.15 -4.09 -3.99
N ILE A 73 10.91 -3.31 -5.06
CA ILE A 73 10.63 -3.85 -6.39
C ILE A 73 11.91 -4.49 -6.93
N ASP A 74 11.97 -5.81 -6.85
CA ASP A 74 13.08 -6.64 -7.30
C ASP A 74 12.74 -7.21 -8.68
N ARG A 75 13.29 -6.59 -9.72
CA ARG A 75 13.04 -6.99 -11.11
C ARG A 75 13.77 -8.25 -11.52
N LEU A 76 14.82 -8.63 -10.79
CA LEU A 76 15.54 -9.87 -11.05
C LEU A 76 14.73 -11.08 -10.56
N HIS A 77 14.18 -10.98 -9.35
CA HIS A 77 13.40 -12.06 -8.74
C HIS A 77 11.89 -11.88 -8.89
N LEU A 78 11.44 -10.84 -9.63
CA LEU A 78 10.04 -10.52 -9.95
C LEU A 78 9.14 -10.49 -8.72
N ARG A 79 9.56 -9.75 -7.69
CA ARG A 79 8.83 -9.63 -6.44
C ARG A 79 8.83 -8.20 -5.92
N CYS A 80 7.82 -7.85 -5.15
CA CYS A 80 7.77 -6.57 -4.45
C CYS A 80 6.92 -6.67 -3.18
N SER A 81 6.88 -5.59 -2.42
CA SER A 81 5.97 -5.39 -1.29
C SER A 81 5.02 -4.23 -1.58
N SER A 82 3.90 -4.16 -0.87
CA SER A 82 2.99 -3.02 -0.96
C SER A 82 2.58 -2.52 0.41
N GLY A 83 2.22 -1.24 0.47
CA GLY A 83 1.63 -0.63 1.65
C GLY A 83 0.61 0.43 1.24
N SER A 84 -0.53 0.46 1.91
CA SER A 84 -1.58 1.43 1.63
C SER A 84 -2.30 1.88 2.88
N TYR A 85 -2.86 3.08 2.84
CA TYR A 85 -3.81 3.54 3.84
C TYR A 85 -4.90 4.40 3.21
N ILE A 86 -6.08 4.36 3.83
CA ILE A 86 -7.22 5.22 3.51
C ILE A 86 -7.49 6.09 4.73
N VAL A 87 -7.62 7.39 4.53
CA VAL A 87 -7.71 8.38 5.58
C VAL A 87 -9.02 8.23 6.37
N GLU A 88 -10.15 8.25 5.68
CA GLU A 88 -11.45 8.23 6.33
C GLU A 88 -12.11 6.84 6.30
N GLU A 89 -12.74 6.43 7.40
CA GLU A 89 -13.40 5.12 7.53
C GLU A 89 -14.51 4.91 6.49
N LYS A 90 -15.28 5.95 6.18
CA LYS A 90 -16.35 5.87 5.18
C LYS A 90 -15.84 5.48 3.79
N ASP A 91 -14.62 5.92 3.43
CA ASP A 91 -13.99 5.61 2.16
C ASP A 91 -13.37 4.20 2.17
N ARG A 92 -12.89 3.73 3.33
CA ARG A 92 -12.34 2.36 3.48
C ARG A 92 -13.33 1.29 3.05
N ARG A 93 -14.59 1.40 3.47
CA ARG A 93 -15.64 0.41 3.13
C ARG A 93 -15.97 0.41 1.64
N LYS A 94 -16.01 1.59 1.00
CA LYS A 94 -16.33 1.72 -0.42
C LYS A 94 -15.21 1.21 -1.31
N LEU A 95 -13.96 1.46 -0.91
CA LEU A 95 -12.79 1.19 -1.74
C LEU A 95 -12.21 -0.21 -1.55
N ALA A 96 -12.44 -0.88 -0.40
CA ALA A 96 -11.68 -2.06 0.02
C ALA A 96 -11.51 -3.12 -1.07
N GLY A 97 -12.60 -3.52 -1.72
CA GLY A 97 -12.55 -4.53 -2.79
C GLY A 97 -11.83 -4.03 -4.04
N PHE A 98 -12.08 -2.77 -4.45
CA PHE A 98 -11.44 -2.19 -5.62
C PHE A 98 -9.94 -1.98 -5.41
N LEU A 99 -9.55 -1.47 -4.24
CA LEU A 99 -8.14 -1.26 -3.88
C LEU A 99 -7.37 -2.59 -3.88
N HIS A 100 -7.97 -3.64 -3.32
CA HIS A 100 -7.35 -4.97 -3.32
C HIS A 100 -7.11 -5.46 -4.76
N CYS A 101 -8.13 -5.40 -5.62
CA CYS A 101 -7.98 -5.79 -7.03
C CYS A 101 -6.93 -4.93 -7.75
N PHE A 102 -6.93 -3.61 -7.54
CA PHE A 102 -5.93 -2.73 -8.13
C PHE A 102 -4.51 -3.08 -7.65
N ILE A 103 -4.31 -3.33 -6.35
CA ILE A 103 -2.99 -3.71 -5.80
C ILE A 103 -2.47 -4.97 -6.50
N MET A 104 -3.30 -5.99 -6.66
CA MET A 104 -2.89 -7.24 -7.28
C MET A 104 -2.66 -7.07 -8.79
N ASP A 105 -3.60 -6.47 -9.50
CA ASP A 105 -3.51 -6.31 -10.94
C ASP A 105 -2.33 -5.42 -11.34
N TYR A 106 -2.11 -4.31 -10.63
CA TYR A 106 -0.96 -3.46 -10.93
C TYR A 106 0.37 -4.12 -10.57
N CYS A 107 0.44 -4.87 -9.47
CA CYS A 107 1.63 -5.65 -9.12
C CYS A 107 1.99 -6.66 -10.23
N PHE A 108 1.03 -7.48 -10.63
CA PHE A 108 1.28 -8.61 -11.52
C PHE A 108 1.33 -8.22 -13.00
N TYR A 109 0.52 -7.25 -13.42
CA TYR A 109 0.39 -6.88 -14.84
C TYR A 109 0.93 -5.50 -15.18
N GLY A 110 0.88 -4.54 -14.24
CA GLY A 110 1.49 -3.22 -14.41
C GLY A 110 2.99 -3.22 -14.17
N LEU A 111 3.45 -3.85 -13.08
CA LEU A 111 4.87 -3.96 -12.73
C LEU A 111 5.54 -5.22 -13.29
N GLY A 112 4.77 -6.23 -13.72
CA GLY A 112 5.28 -7.50 -14.23
C GLY A 112 5.84 -8.42 -13.14
N MET A 113 5.40 -8.28 -11.89
CA MET A 113 5.88 -9.12 -10.79
C MET A 113 5.24 -10.50 -10.80
N ASN A 114 5.90 -11.47 -10.18
CA ASN A 114 5.38 -12.81 -9.94
C ASN A 114 4.88 -12.99 -8.51
N LYS A 115 5.39 -12.18 -7.56
CA LYS A 115 5.08 -12.32 -6.13
C LYS A 115 4.91 -10.97 -5.46
N LEU A 116 3.87 -10.86 -4.64
CA LEU A 116 3.64 -9.75 -3.72
C LEU A 116 3.81 -10.24 -2.28
N PHE A 117 4.62 -9.51 -1.49
CA PHE A 117 4.71 -9.68 -0.04
C PHE A 117 3.96 -8.56 0.67
N ASN A 118 3.31 -8.90 1.77
CA ASN A 118 2.69 -7.93 2.66
C ASN A 118 3.09 -8.19 4.11
N TYR A 119 3.39 -7.12 4.81
CA TYR A 119 3.85 -7.13 6.19
C TYR A 119 2.87 -6.35 7.06
N PHE A 120 2.33 -6.98 8.11
CA PHE A 120 1.34 -6.35 8.98
C PHE A 120 1.77 -6.48 10.44
N MET A 121 1.88 -5.33 11.13
CA MET A 121 2.13 -5.32 12.56
C MET A 121 0.96 -5.98 13.29
N GLU A 122 1.24 -6.74 14.33
CA GLU A 122 0.23 -7.34 15.21
C GLU A 122 -0.80 -6.31 15.67
N GLY A 123 -2.04 -6.73 15.89
CA GLY A 123 -3.15 -5.84 16.25
C GLY A 123 -3.81 -5.11 15.08
N ASN A 124 -3.26 -5.18 13.85
CA ASN A 124 -3.93 -4.69 12.65
C ASN A 124 -4.96 -5.70 12.12
N ASP A 125 -5.85 -6.14 13.00
CA ASP A 125 -6.76 -7.26 12.77
C ASP A 125 -7.69 -7.07 11.56
N GLY A 126 -8.04 -5.81 11.26
CA GLY A 126 -8.90 -5.49 10.12
C GLY A 126 -8.26 -5.95 8.80
N VAL A 127 -7.01 -5.57 8.58
CA VAL A 127 -6.27 -5.93 7.36
C VAL A 127 -5.88 -7.40 7.35
N ILE A 128 -5.46 -7.95 8.50
CA ILE A 128 -5.12 -9.38 8.64
C ILE A 128 -6.33 -10.26 8.28
N ARG A 129 -7.54 -9.91 8.74
CA ARG A 129 -8.77 -10.62 8.35
C ARG A 129 -9.04 -10.55 6.86
N ILE A 130 -8.79 -9.39 6.22
CA ILE A 130 -8.93 -9.25 4.76
C ILE A 130 -7.97 -10.20 4.05
N GLN A 131 -6.69 -10.24 4.43
CA GLN A 131 -5.71 -11.14 3.81
C GLN A 131 -6.13 -12.61 3.89
N ARG A 132 -6.62 -13.03 5.05
CA ARG A 132 -7.15 -14.39 5.24
C ARG A 132 -8.41 -14.66 4.42
N ALA A 133 -9.31 -13.68 4.32
CA ALA A 133 -10.54 -13.80 3.53
C ALA A 133 -10.27 -13.94 2.02
N VAL A 134 -9.27 -13.24 1.50
CA VAL A 134 -8.83 -13.36 0.10
C VAL A 134 -7.84 -14.52 -0.12
N LYS A 135 -7.65 -15.36 0.91
CA LYS A 135 -6.80 -16.57 0.87
C LYS A 135 -5.32 -16.29 0.53
N ALA A 136 -4.82 -15.10 0.86
CA ALA A 136 -3.38 -14.85 0.81
C ALA A 136 -2.66 -15.83 1.75
N ARG A 137 -1.55 -16.39 1.32
CA ARG A 137 -0.80 -17.36 2.11
C ARG A 137 -0.11 -16.66 3.28
N GLU A 138 -0.41 -17.07 4.50
CA GLU A 138 0.33 -16.64 5.70
C GLU A 138 1.67 -17.41 5.74
N VAL A 139 2.79 -16.69 5.54
CA VAL A 139 4.14 -17.28 5.47
C VAL A 139 4.67 -17.58 6.86
N GLY A 140 4.40 -16.67 7.82
CA GLY A 140 4.86 -16.78 9.18
C GLY A 140 4.86 -15.45 9.93
N VAL A 141 5.51 -15.47 11.09
CA VAL A 141 5.61 -14.33 12.00
C VAL A 141 7.08 -13.96 12.23
N LEU A 142 7.41 -12.72 11.98
CA LEU A 142 8.68 -12.11 12.39
C LEU A 142 8.51 -11.60 13.82
N ARG A 143 9.11 -12.32 14.78
CA ARG A 143 8.96 -12.02 16.20
C ARG A 143 9.76 -10.78 16.58
N GLN A 144 9.16 -9.90 17.40
CA GLN A 144 9.81 -8.69 17.93
C GLN A 144 10.48 -7.83 16.84
N HIS A 145 9.81 -7.69 15.70
CA HIS A 145 10.38 -7.12 14.47
C HIS A 145 10.35 -5.59 14.45
N VAL A 146 9.37 -4.98 15.08
CA VAL A 146 9.20 -3.52 15.12
C VAL A 146 9.22 -3.05 16.56
N HIS A 147 10.09 -2.07 16.89
CA HIS A 147 10.06 -1.37 18.17
C HIS A 147 9.27 -0.08 18.04
N LYS A 148 8.11 -0.01 18.67
CA LYS A 148 7.22 1.16 18.63
C LYS A 148 6.42 1.27 19.92
N TYR A 149 6.06 2.48 20.32
CA TYR A 149 5.30 2.72 21.55
C TYR A 149 5.91 2.08 22.81
N GLY A 150 7.24 2.09 22.90
CA GLY A 150 8.00 1.57 24.03
C GLY A 150 8.05 0.04 24.15
N ARG A 151 7.59 -0.72 23.14
CA ARG A 151 7.65 -2.17 23.12
C ARG A 151 7.96 -2.74 21.74
N PHE A 152 8.37 -4.00 21.71
CA PHE A 152 8.50 -4.76 20.47
C PHE A 152 7.14 -5.32 20.03
N HIS A 153 6.94 -5.36 18.72
CA HIS A 153 5.75 -5.90 18.05
C HIS A 153 6.15 -6.98 17.07
N ASP A 154 5.33 -8.00 16.99
CA ASP A 154 5.44 -9.02 15.95
C ASP A 154 4.88 -8.51 14.62
N VAL A 155 5.38 -9.06 13.52
CA VAL A 155 4.92 -8.76 12.16
C VAL A 155 4.52 -10.04 11.46
N LEU A 156 3.27 -10.10 11.01
CA LEU A 156 2.76 -11.20 10.19
C LEU A 156 3.15 -10.96 8.73
N VAL A 157 3.61 -12.01 8.07
CA VAL A 157 4.02 -11.97 6.67
C VAL A 157 3.04 -12.78 5.83
N PHE A 158 2.50 -12.14 4.80
CA PHE A 158 1.64 -12.76 3.81
C PHE A 158 2.27 -12.68 2.44
N GLU A 159 1.96 -13.65 1.58
CA GLU A 159 2.37 -13.63 0.17
C GLU A 159 1.21 -14.01 -0.74
N THR A 160 1.25 -13.49 -1.96
CA THR A 160 0.36 -13.87 -3.06
C THR A 160 1.20 -14.05 -4.32
N LEU A 161 1.05 -15.18 -4.99
CA LEU A 161 1.65 -15.42 -6.29
C LEU A 161 0.72 -14.92 -7.40
N ARG A 162 1.29 -14.59 -8.56
CA ARG A 162 0.51 -14.25 -9.74
C ARG A 162 -0.45 -15.39 -10.13
N SER A 163 0.00 -16.64 -10.06
CA SER A 163 -0.83 -17.82 -10.33
C SER A 163 -2.00 -17.98 -9.37
N ASP A 164 -1.81 -17.62 -8.08
CA ASP A 164 -2.90 -17.64 -7.10
C ASP A 164 -3.96 -16.59 -7.45
N TRP A 165 -3.50 -15.40 -7.87
CA TRP A 165 -4.38 -14.30 -8.29
C TRP A 165 -5.14 -14.62 -9.58
N GLU A 166 -4.52 -15.26 -10.55
CA GLU A 166 -5.15 -15.69 -11.80
C GLU A 166 -6.29 -16.69 -11.56
N GLY A 167 -6.16 -17.54 -10.55
CA GLY A 167 -7.19 -18.51 -10.13
C GLY A 167 -8.27 -17.93 -9.19
N HIS A 168 -8.14 -16.69 -8.75
CA HIS A 168 -9.07 -16.06 -7.79
C HIS A 168 -10.29 -15.45 -8.52
N PRO A 169 -11.53 -15.58 -7.98
CA PRO A 169 -12.68 -14.86 -8.51
C PRO A 169 -12.47 -13.35 -8.43
N HIS A 170 -12.52 -12.67 -9.57
CA HIS A 170 -12.33 -11.22 -9.64
C HIS A 170 -13.68 -10.50 -9.48
N ILE A 171 -13.78 -9.59 -8.49
CA ILE A 171 -14.94 -8.72 -8.29
C ILE A 171 -14.99 -7.62 -9.37
N PHE A 172 -13.82 -7.17 -9.81
CA PHE A 172 -13.63 -6.19 -10.88
C PHE A 172 -12.75 -6.78 -11.96
N SER A 173 -13.04 -6.47 -13.23
CA SER A 173 -12.16 -6.89 -14.31
C SER A 173 -10.81 -6.19 -14.24
N ARG A 174 -9.75 -6.85 -14.68
CA ARG A 174 -8.40 -6.28 -14.78
C ARG A 174 -8.38 -4.98 -15.60
N GLU A 175 -9.12 -4.94 -16.68
CA GLU A 175 -9.27 -3.74 -17.50
C GLU A 175 -9.82 -2.56 -16.70
N THR A 176 -10.88 -2.81 -15.90
CA THR A 176 -11.49 -1.78 -15.04
C THR A 176 -10.51 -1.28 -13.96
N THR A 177 -9.77 -2.19 -13.33
CA THR A 177 -8.83 -1.81 -12.29
C THR A 177 -7.64 -1.03 -12.84
N LEU A 178 -7.03 -1.50 -13.92
CA LEU A 178 -5.87 -0.83 -14.53
C LEU A 178 -6.24 0.49 -15.22
N ALA A 179 -7.46 0.65 -15.73
CA ALA A 179 -7.96 1.92 -16.25
C ALA A 179 -8.09 3.03 -15.18
N ALA A 180 -8.12 2.65 -13.90
CA ALA A 180 -8.10 3.63 -12.81
C ALA A 180 -6.71 4.27 -12.57
N PHE A 181 -5.65 3.72 -13.16
CA PHE A 181 -4.35 4.35 -13.17
C PHE A 181 -4.34 5.54 -14.12
N ALA A 182 -3.86 6.68 -13.63
CA ALA A 182 -3.64 7.89 -14.42
C ALA A 182 -2.15 8.25 -14.36
N GLU A 183 -1.54 8.34 -15.52
CA GLU A 183 -0.19 8.87 -15.69
C GLU A 183 -0.09 10.35 -15.31
#